data_8f4f10365e92568e096b59ed6a1d2c98
#
_entry.id   8f4f10365e92568e096b59ed6a1d2c98
#
_cell.length_a   1.000
_cell.length_b   1.000
_cell.length_c   1.000
_cell.angle_alpha   90.00
_cell.angle_beta   90.00
_cell.angle_gamma   90.00
#
_symmetry.space_group_name_H-M   'P 1'
#
loop_
_entity.id
_entity.type
_entity.pdbx_description
1 polymer ?
#
loop_
_entity_poly.entity_id
_entity_poly.type
_entity_poly.pdbx_seq_one_letter_code
_entity_poly.pdbx_strand_id
1 'polypeptide(L)'
;MLNFYKLIEVLVSLQSLVITSMLPVYIPLPFIYKSSNNFELPITWQIPTVILLTLIFHKKVVFRAFSIYIILGLFVSPVFHQGGSIGYLLTPNFGYLLGLYPLIKIIDNLNNGEKINAGNFLKNGLIAIGAMHLTGIFYNFVQVILYSQFNLFLYNLGKYSLGKIGYHFLMLFPLLLLIKPIERLKRSK
;
A
#
# COMPACT_ATOMS: atom_id res chain seq x y z
N MET A 1 19.13 20.82 5.93
CA MET A 1 18.37 20.64 7.16
C MET A 1 16.94 20.24 6.83
N LEU A 2 16.39 19.20 7.47
CA LEU A 2 14.96 18.92 7.38
C LEU A 2 14.23 20.03 8.12
N ASN A 3 13.33 20.74 7.47
CA ASN A 3 12.47 21.70 8.15
C ASN A 3 11.62 20.92 9.17
N PHE A 4 11.45 21.43 10.37
CA PHE A 4 10.71 20.77 11.48
C PHE A 4 9.34 20.22 11.02
N TYR A 5 8.60 20.96 10.20
CA TYR A 5 7.33 20.51 9.61
C TYR A 5 7.47 19.26 8.75
N LYS A 6 8.52 19.16 7.92
CA LYS A 6 8.79 17.97 7.11
C LYS A 6 9.13 16.75 7.96
N LEU A 7 9.79 16.95 9.10
CA LEU A 7 10.03 15.86 10.05
C LEU A 7 8.72 15.31 10.60
N ILE A 8 7.81 16.19 11.02
CA ILE A 8 6.47 15.79 11.50
C ILE A 8 5.72 15.03 10.41
N GLU A 9 5.72 15.51 9.17
CA GLU A 9 5.06 14.83 8.03
C GLU A 9 5.62 13.41 7.83
N VAL A 10 6.94 13.22 7.94
CA VAL A 10 7.59 11.90 7.84
C VAL A 10 7.18 11.01 9.01
N LEU A 11 7.16 11.52 10.24
CA LEU A 11 6.77 10.75 11.43
C LEU A 11 5.29 10.32 11.36
N VAL A 12 4.39 11.23 10.98
CA VAL A 12 2.96 10.92 10.78
C VAL A 12 2.78 9.86 9.69
N SER A 13 3.50 10.00 8.57
CA SER A 13 3.44 9.03 7.48
C SER A 13 3.96 7.66 7.93
N LEU A 14 5.08 7.61 8.65
CA LEU A 14 5.67 6.38 9.17
C LEU A 14 4.71 5.67 10.15
N GLN A 15 4.16 6.42 11.10
CA GLN A 15 3.23 5.88 12.09
C GLN A 15 1.96 5.34 11.42
N SER A 16 1.42 6.07 10.42
CA SER A 16 0.28 5.61 9.64
C SER A 16 0.57 4.30 8.90
N LEU A 17 1.77 4.16 8.29
CA LEU A 17 2.19 2.94 7.60
C LEU A 17 2.26 1.75 8.56
N VAL A 18 2.86 1.92 9.74
CA VAL A 18 2.95 0.86 10.75
C VAL A 18 1.57 0.41 11.20
N ILE A 19 0.71 1.34 11.59
CA ILE A 19 -0.63 1.01 12.09
C ILE A 19 -1.45 0.31 11.00
N THR A 20 -1.49 0.86 9.79
CA THR A 20 -2.37 0.36 8.74
C THR A 20 -1.87 -0.92 8.06
N SER A 21 -0.59 -1.27 8.21
CA SER A 21 -0.08 -2.58 7.80
C SER A 21 -0.65 -3.72 8.65
N MET A 22 -1.04 -3.44 9.89
CA MET A 22 -1.59 -4.41 10.83
C MET A 22 -3.12 -4.40 10.88
N LEU A 23 -3.77 -3.39 10.30
CA LEU A 23 -5.24 -3.27 10.31
C LEU A 23 -5.85 -3.99 9.10
N PRO A 24 -6.60 -5.10 9.32
CA PRO A 24 -7.35 -5.76 8.25
C PRO A 24 -8.55 -4.90 7.82
N VAL A 25 -9.00 -5.13 6.59
CA VAL A 25 -10.20 -4.49 6.05
C VAL A 25 -11.40 -5.38 6.31
N TYR A 26 -12.46 -4.83 6.92
CA TYR A 26 -13.72 -5.50 7.15
C TYR A 26 -14.85 -4.87 6.35
N ILE A 27 -15.71 -5.70 5.78
CA ILE A 27 -16.97 -5.26 5.17
C ILE A 27 -18.12 -5.71 6.08
N PRO A 28 -18.95 -4.79 6.60
CA PRO A 28 -20.15 -5.16 7.35
C PRO A 28 -21.17 -5.79 6.39
N LEU A 29 -21.67 -6.97 6.73
CA LEU A 29 -22.72 -7.67 5.99
C LEU A 29 -24.03 -7.57 6.75
N PRO A 30 -24.89 -6.57 6.45
CA PRO A 30 -26.07 -6.28 7.27
C PRO A 30 -27.18 -7.34 7.22
N PHE A 31 -27.09 -8.32 6.33
CA PHE A 31 -28.16 -9.28 6.05
C PHE A 31 -27.87 -10.73 6.44
N ILE A 32 -26.69 -11.03 7.00
CA ILE A 32 -26.36 -12.40 7.43
C ILE A 32 -26.61 -12.55 8.93
N TYR A 33 -27.72 -13.20 9.28
CA TYR A 33 -28.13 -13.54 10.61
C TYR A 33 -27.27 -14.67 11.17
N LYS A 34 -26.12 -14.35 11.78
CA LYS A 34 -25.44 -15.12 12.86
C LYS A 34 -24.02 -14.58 13.15
N SER A 35 -23.85 -14.20 14.40
CA SER A 35 -22.66 -14.10 15.28
C SER A 35 -21.36 -13.44 14.85
N SER A 36 -21.16 -12.77 13.81
CA SER A 36 -20.20 -11.70 13.50
C SER A 36 -20.44 -11.25 12.06
N ASN A 37 -21.15 -10.16 11.94
CA ASN A 37 -21.61 -9.64 10.64
C ASN A 37 -20.50 -8.95 9.82
N ASN A 38 -19.23 -9.23 10.10
CA ASN A 38 -18.11 -8.61 9.41
C ASN A 38 -17.36 -9.67 8.60
N PHE A 39 -17.22 -9.42 7.31
CA PHE A 39 -16.38 -10.23 6.42
C PHE A 39 -15.01 -9.60 6.33
N GLU A 40 -13.97 -10.31 6.79
CA GLU A 40 -12.59 -9.89 6.69
C GLU A 40 -12.06 -10.10 5.28
N LEU A 41 -11.60 -9.03 4.63
CA LEU A 41 -10.93 -9.11 3.35
C LEU A 41 -9.46 -9.55 3.51
N PRO A 42 -8.89 -10.28 2.55
CA PRO A 42 -7.50 -10.73 2.61
C PRO A 42 -6.48 -9.60 2.34
N ILE A 43 -6.82 -8.37 2.72
CA ILE A 43 -6.01 -7.15 2.53
C ILE A 43 -6.01 -6.29 3.79
N THR A 44 -5.01 -5.40 3.90
CA THR A 44 -4.91 -4.40 4.97
C THR A 44 -5.18 -2.98 4.45
N TRP A 45 -5.34 -2.04 5.37
CA TRP A 45 -5.48 -0.62 5.05
C TRP A 45 -4.18 0.03 4.54
N GLN A 46 -3.09 -0.70 4.44
CA GLN A 46 -1.78 -0.17 4.04
C GLN A 46 -1.79 0.51 2.67
N ILE A 47 -2.33 -0.16 1.64
CA ILE A 47 -2.35 0.40 0.27
C ILE A 47 -3.23 1.65 0.17
N PRO A 48 -4.49 1.66 0.64
CA PRO A 48 -5.29 2.88 0.73
C PRO A 48 -4.56 4.03 1.43
N THR A 49 -3.89 3.74 2.54
CA THR A 49 -3.14 4.74 3.30
C THR A 49 -1.94 5.28 2.53
N VAL A 50 -1.16 4.44 1.85
CA VAL A 50 -0.05 4.90 1.00
C VAL A 50 -0.54 5.84 -0.09
N ILE A 51 -1.68 5.51 -0.74
CA ILE A 51 -2.30 6.37 -1.75
C ILE A 51 -2.68 7.73 -1.14
N LEU A 52 -3.37 7.74 0.01
CA LEU A 52 -3.77 8.97 0.70
C LEU A 52 -2.57 9.82 1.12
N LEU A 53 -1.56 9.21 1.74
CA LEU A 53 -0.34 9.91 2.14
C LEU A 53 0.36 10.55 0.94
N THR A 54 0.40 9.84 -0.21
CA THR A 54 1.00 10.36 -1.44
C THR A 54 0.20 11.53 -2.02
N LEU A 55 -1.12 11.53 -1.86
CA LEU A 55 -1.97 12.64 -2.29
C LEU A 55 -1.85 13.86 -1.36
N ILE A 56 -1.65 13.66 -0.05
CA ILE A 56 -1.61 14.73 0.96
C ILE A 56 -0.22 15.35 1.08
N PHE A 57 0.82 14.52 1.12
CA PHE A 57 2.20 14.93 1.31
C PHE A 57 3.00 14.86 0.00
N HIS A 58 4.10 15.59 -0.04
CA HIS A 58 5.03 15.50 -1.17
C HIS A 58 5.69 14.12 -1.22
N LYS A 59 5.85 13.54 -2.42
CA LYS A 59 6.43 12.19 -2.64
C LYS A 59 7.72 11.93 -1.86
N LYS A 60 8.61 12.93 -1.73
CA LYS A 60 9.88 12.77 -1.00
C LYS A 60 9.66 12.47 0.49
N VAL A 61 8.58 12.97 1.09
CA VAL A 61 8.19 12.68 2.48
C VAL A 61 7.74 11.23 2.58
N VAL A 62 6.84 10.81 1.69
CA VAL A 62 6.28 9.46 1.70
C VAL A 62 7.36 8.42 1.41
N PHE A 63 8.27 8.67 0.45
CA PHE A 63 9.41 7.80 0.17
C PHE A 63 10.34 7.65 1.39
N ARG A 64 10.65 8.75 2.09
CA ARG A 64 11.47 8.70 3.30
C ARG A 64 10.80 7.89 4.40
N ALA A 65 9.52 8.16 4.68
CA ALA A 65 8.75 7.41 5.67
C ALA A 65 8.71 5.92 5.32
N PHE A 66 8.47 5.59 4.06
CA PHE A 66 8.42 4.22 3.60
C PHE A 66 9.80 3.53 3.66
N SER A 67 10.89 4.23 3.31
CA SER A 67 12.25 3.68 3.46
C SER A 67 12.60 3.41 4.93
N ILE A 68 12.23 4.33 5.84
CA ILE A 68 12.40 4.13 7.28
C ILE A 68 11.55 2.95 7.75
N TYR A 69 10.31 2.82 7.28
CA TYR A 69 9.43 1.69 7.59
C TYR A 69 10.06 0.34 7.20
N ILE A 70 10.67 0.26 6.00
CA ILE A 70 11.40 -0.95 5.56
C ILE A 70 12.57 -1.26 6.50
N ILE A 71 13.40 -0.26 6.81
CA ILE A 71 14.58 -0.43 7.70
C ILE A 71 14.13 -0.88 9.09
N LEU A 72 13.10 -0.24 9.65
CA LEU A 72 12.56 -0.61 10.95
C LEU A 72 12.06 -2.06 10.94
N GLY A 73 11.30 -2.47 9.91
CA GLY A 73 10.73 -3.80 9.83
C GLY A 73 11.77 -4.91 9.61
N LEU A 74 12.87 -4.61 8.94
CA LEU A 74 13.93 -5.59 8.70
C LEU A 74 14.91 -5.74 9.89
N PHE A 75 15.21 -4.64 10.60
CA PHE A 75 16.35 -4.63 11.53
C PHE A 75 15.99 -4.30 12.98
N VAL A 76 14.83 -3.68 13.25
CA VAL A 76 14.53 -3.13 14.58
C VAL A 76 13.31 -3.78 15.22
N SER A 77 12.18 -3.84 14.52
CA SER A 77 10.91 -4.28 15.10
C SER A 77 9.99 -4.91 14.05
N PRO A 78 9.20 -5.94 14.39
CA PRO A 78 8.32 -6.63 13.45
C PRO A 78 7.08 -5.78 13.11
N VAL A 79 7.28 -4.71 12.34
CA VAL A 79 6.22 -3.75 11.94
C VAL A 79 5.52 -4.09 10.62
N PHE A 80 5.91 -5.17 9.94
CA PHE A 80 5.22 -5.60 8.72
C PHE A 80 4.00 -6.46 9.05
N HIS A 81 3.05 -6.51 8.13
CA HIS A 81 1.97 -7.49 8.22
C HIS A 81 2.56 -8.92 8.29
N GLN A 82 2.21 -9.67 9.33
CA GLN A 82 2.71 -11.03 9.61
C GLN A 82 4.19 -11.11 10.02
N GLY A 83 4.80 -10.05 10.52
CA GLY A 83 6.12 -10.15 11.13
C GLY A 83 7.11 -9.04 10.77
N GLY A 84 8.37 -9.43 10.70
CA GLY A 84 9.51 -8.56 10.42
C GLY A 84 10.79 -9.37 10.49
N SER A 85 11.92 -8.70 10.61
CA SER A 85 13.29 -9.24 10.56
C SER A 85 13.85 -9.44 9.15
N ILE A 86 15.14 -9.70 9.08
CA ILE A 86 15.83 -9.98 7.81
C ILE A 86 15.21 -11.17 7.07
N GLY A 87 14.68 -12.16 7.82
CA GLY A 87 13.98 -13.31 7.23
C GLY A 87 12.75 -12.92 6.38
N TYR A 88 12.19 -11.73 6.58
CA TYR A 88 11.07 -11.26 5.76
C TYR A 88 11.44 -11.04 4.27
N LEU A 89 12.73 -10.79 3.98
CA LEU A 89 13.28 -10.77 2.62
C LEU A 89 13.03 -12.08 1.85
N LEU A 90 12.95 -13.21 2.57
CA LEU A 90 12.73 -14.51 1.95
C LEU A 90 11.24 -14.81 1.68
N THR A 91 10.34 -13.91 2.08
CA THR A 91 8.91 -14.09 1.87
C THR A 91 8.45 -13.44 0.56
N PRO A 92 7.47 -14.03 -0.15
CA PRO A 92 6.86 -13.41 -1.33
C PRO A 92 6.25 -12.03 -1.03
N ASN A 93 5.76 -11.81 0.20
CA ASN A 93 5.18 -10.54 0.66
C ASN A 93 6.12 -9.36 0.51
N PHE A 94 7.43 -9.57 0.69
CA PHE A 94 8.42 -8.50 0.57
C PHE A 94 8.44 -7.86 -0.81
N GLY A 95 8.26 -8.66 -1.88
CA GLY A 95 8.17 -8.15 -3.24
C GLY A 95 6.98 -7.20 -3.44
N TYR A 96 5.82 -7.53 -2.87
CA TYR A 96 4.64 -6.64 -2.91
C TYR A 96 4.84 -5.40 -2.06
N LEU A 97 5.58 -5.51 -0.95
CA LEU A 97 5.98 -4.37 -0.15
C LEU A 97 6.90 -3.42 -0.94
N LEU A 98 7.92 -3.94 -1.64
CA LEU A 98 8.76 -3.15 -2.54
C LEU A 98 7.95 -2.49 -3.67
N GLY A 99 6.88 -3.12 -4.11
CA GLY A 99 5.94 -2.59 -5.10
C GLY A 99 5.24 -1.29 -4.67
N LEU A 100 5.29 -0.91 -3.39
CA LEU A 100 4.79 0.39 -2.95
C LEU A 100 5.65 1.56 -3.45
N TYR A 101 6.92 1.36 -3.81
CA TYR A 101 7.74 2.40 -4.45
C TYR A 101 7.18 2.86 -5.80
N PRO A 102 6.96 1.98 -6.80
CA PRO A 102 6.33 2.39 -8.06
C PRO A 102 4.89 2.90 -7.84
N LEU A 103 4.13 2.35 -6.88
CA LEU A 103 2.80 2.84 -6.55
C LEU A 103 2.85 4.31 -6.13
N ILE A 104 3.71 4.69 -5.16
CA ILE A 104 3.90 6.08 -4.72
C ILE A 104 4.26 6.98 -5.90
N LYS A 105 5.19 6.54 -6.77
CA LYS A 105 5.64 7.31 -7.93
C LYS A 105 4.50 7.60 -8.91
N ILE A 106 3.66 6.61 -9.20
CA ILE A 106 2.55 6.73 -10.15
C ILE A 106 1.44 7.62 -9.58
N ILE A 107 1.08 7.42 -8.30
CA ILE A 107 0.07 8.25 -7.63
C ILE A 107 0.51 9.71 -7.53
N ASP A 108 1.81 9.97 -7.30
CA ASP A 108 2.33 11.35 -7.25
C ASP A 108 2.13 12.12 -8.56
N ASN A 109 2.02 11.44 -9.71
CA ASN A 109 1.71 12.11 -10.97
C ASN A 109 0.37 12.86 -10.93
N LEU A 110 -0.57 12.46 -10.07
CA LEU A 110 -1.83 13.19 -9.84
C LEU A 110 -1.60 14.55 -9.16
N ASN A 111 -0.48 14.72 -8.45
CA ASN A 111 -0.16 15.97 -7.77
C ASN A 111 0.42 17.03 -8.72
N ASN A 112 0.85 16.64 -9.92
CA ASN A 112 1.41 17.52 -10.94
C ASN A 112 0.34 18.16 -11.84
N GLY A 113 -0.95 17.79 -11.68
CA GLY A 113 -2.09 18.32 -12.44
C GLY A 113 -2.82 19.45 -11.73
N GLU A 114 -3.64 20.21 -12.48
CA GLU A 114 -4.42 21.32 -11.92
C GLU A 114 -5.51 20.84 -10.94
N LYS A 115 -6.22 19.78 -11.27
CA LYS A 115 -7.27 19.17 -10.43
C LYS A 115 -7.25 17.65 -10.57
N ILE A 116 -7.42 16.96 -9.45
CA ILE A 116 -7.59 15.52 -9.44
C ILE A 116 -9.04 15.20 -9.78
N ASN A 117 -9.33 14.80 -11.02
CA ASN A 117 -10.65 14.29 -11.35
C ASN A 117 -10.75 12.79 -11.03
N ALA A 118 -11.98 12.31 -10.82
CA ALA A 118 -12.26 10.92 -10.47
C ALA A 118 -11.72 9.91 -11.51
N GLY A 119 -11.83 10.24 -12.81
CA GLY A 119 -11.34 9.38 -13.88
C GLY A 119 -9.82 9.25 -13.86
N ASN A 120 -9.08 10.36 -13.71
CA ASN A 120 -7.63 10.35 -13.62
C ASN A 120 -7.17 9.63 -12.34
N PHE A 121 -7.87 9.80 -11.22
CA PHE A 121 -7.57 9.09 -9.99
C PHE A 121 -7.73 7.58 -10.16
N LEU A 122 -8.86 7.12 -10.69
CA LEU A 122 -9.09 5.69 -10.92
C LEU A 122 -8.07 5.11 -11.90
N LYS A 123 -7.81 5.78 -13.03
CA LYS A 123 -6.82 5.34 -14.01
C LYS A 123 -5.43 5.19 -13.38
N ASN A 124 -4.94 6.22 -12.70
CA ASN A 124 -3.62 6.16 -12.06
C ASN A 124 -3.59 5.16 -10.90
N GLY A 125 -4.68 5.05 -10.13
CA GLY A 125 -4.83 4.07 -9.06
C GLY A 125 -4.75 2.63 -9.58
N LEU A 126 -5.46 2.30 -10.67
CA LEU A 126 -5.39 0.99 -11.31
C LEU A 126 -3.98 0.69 -11.81
N ILE A 127 -3.32 1.63 -12.49
CA ILE A 127 -1.96 1.47 -12.99
C ILE A 127 -0.98 1.30 -11.81
N ALA A 128 -1.13 2.08 -10.75
CA ALA A 128 -0.27 2.03 -9.57
C ALA A 128 -0.36 0.69 -8.83
N ILE A 129 -1.58 0.19 -8.60
CA ILE A 129 -1.82 -1.12 -8.00
C ILE A 129 -1.31 -2.23 -8.93
N GLY A 130 -1.54 -2.13 -10.24
CA GLY A 130 -0.99 -3.07 -11.22
C GLY A 130 0.53 -3.11 -11.17
N ALA A 131 1.22 -1.96 -11.14
CA ALA A 131 2.68 -1.88 -11.03
C ALA A 131 3.20 -2.49 -9.72
N MET A 132 2.48 -2.28 -8.60
CA MET A 132 2.80 -2.91 -7.33
C MET A 132 2.72 -4.43 -7.42
N HIS A 133 1.65 -4.97 -7.99
CA HIS A 133 1.49 -6.41 -8.17
C HIS A 133 2.54 -6.99 -9.12
N LEU A 134 2.85 -6.31 -10.23
CA LEU A 134 3.91 -6.74 -11.15
C LEU A 134 5.28 -6.82 -10.45
N THR A 135 5.60 -5.85 -9.60
CA THR A 135 6.84 -5.89 -8.79
C THR A 135 6.85 -7.11 -7.86
N GLY A 136 5.72 -7.39 -7.19
CA GLY A 136 5.58 -8.55 -6.31
C GLY A 136 5.71 -9.87 -7.04
N ILE A 137 5.07 -10.01 -8.21
CA ILE A 137 5.15 -11.19 -9.07
C ILE A 137 6.59 -11.40 -9.56
N PHE A 138 7.25 -10.34 -10.02
CA PHE A 138 8.65 -10.41 -10.46
C PHE A 138 9.57 -10.86 -9.33
N TYR A 139 9.40 -10.30 -8.13
CA TYR A 139 10.17 -10.70 -6.95
C TYR A 139 9.96 -12.19 -6.61
N ASN A 140 8.71 -12.65 -6.60
CA ASN A 140 8.39 -14.06 -6.37
C ASN A 140 8.99 -14.98 -7.45
N PHE A 141 8.97 -14.56 -8.71
CA PHE A 141 9.60 -15.29 -9.80
C PHE A 141 11.11 -15.46 -9.59
N VAL A 142 11.80 -14.38 -9.20
CA VAL A 142 13.23 -14.44 -8.86
C VAL A 142 13.50 -15.39 -7.70
N GLN A 143 12.69 -15.35 -6.63
CA GLN A 143 12.82 -16.26 -5.49
C GLN A 143 12.66 -17.73 -5.91
N VAL A 144 11.65 -18.02 -6.74
CA VAL A 144 11.39 -19.39 -7.22
C VAL A 144 12.56 -19.93 -8.02
N ILE A 145 13.21 -19.10 -8.85
CA ILE A 145 14.42 -19.50 -9.58
C ILE A 145 15.58 -19.78 -8.62
N LEU A 146 15.82 -18.86 -7.67
CA LEU A 146 16.94 -18.98 -6.72
C LEU A 146 16.84 -20.22 -5.83
N TYR A 147 15.62 -20.60 -5.43
CA TYR A 147 15.39 -21.72 -4.52
C TYR A 147 14.92 -23.00 -5.25
N SER A 148 14.80 -22.98 -6.59
CA SER A 148 14.34 -24.11 -7.41
C SER A 148 12.95 -24.66 -7.00
N GLN A 149 12.07 -23.79 -6.49
CA GLN A 149 10.75 -24.16 -5.97
C GLN A 149 9.59 -23.75 -6.91
N PHE A 150 9.64 -24.19 -8.15
CA PHE A 150 8.68 -23.79 -9.18
C PHE A 150 7.23 -24.11 -8.84
N ASN A 151 6.96 -25.17 -8.10
CA ASN A 151 5.61 -25.55 -7.67
C ASN A 151 4.94 -24.48 -6.79
N LEU A 152 5.74 -23.68 -6.08
CA LEU A 152 5.21 -22.59 -5.23
C LEU A 152 4.86 -21.33 -6.02
N PHE A 153 5.33 -21.20 -7.25
CA PHE A 153 5.09 -19.96 -8.01
C PHE A 153 3.60 -19.71 -8.24
N LEU A 154 2.88 -20.70 -8.79
CA LEU A 154 1.45 -20.58 -9.06
C LEU A 154 0.62 -20.40 -7.77
N TYR A 155 0.99 -21.13 -6.72
CA TYR A 155 0.36 -20.95 -5.42
C TYR A 155 0.53 -19.52 -4.87
N ASN A 156 1.75 -18.99 -4.90
CA ASN A 156 2.06 -17.64 -4.44
C ASN A 156 1.39 -16.57 -5.32
N LEU A 157 1.36 -16.77 -6.65
CA LEU A 157 0.66 -15.90 -7.58
C LEU A 157 -0.83 -15.83 -7.24
N GLY A 158 -1.47 -16.98 -7.01
CA GLY A 158 -2.86 -17.06 -6.59
C GLY A 158 -3.12 -16.35 -5.27
N LYS A 159 -2.31 -16.66 -4.24
CA LYS A 159 -2.49 -16.16 -2.87
C LYS A 159 -2.21 -14.67 -2.72
N TYR A 160 -1.12 -14.17 -3.31
CA TYR A 160 -0.61 -12.81 -3.04
C TYR A 160 -0.97 -11.80 -4.12
N SER A 161 -1.30 -12.23 -5.35
CA SER A 161 -1.69 -11.34 -6.43
C SER A 161 -3.14 -11.53 -6.86
N LEU A 162 -3.49 -12.62 -7.52
CA LEU A 162 -4.83 -12.82 -8.09
C LEU A 162 -5.94 -12.77 -7.02
N GLY A 163 -5.69 -13.35 -5.84
CA GLY A 163 -6.63 -13.34 -4.72
C GLY A 163 -6.79 -11.98 -4.02
N LYS A 164 -5.92 -11.00 -4.32
CA LYS A 164 -5.93 -9.70 -3.62
C LYS A 164 -6.16 -8.50 -4.53
N ILE A 165 -5.74 -8.57 -5.79
CA ILE A 165 -5.74 -7.41 -6.71
C ILE A 165 -7.15 -6.82 -6.89
N GLY A 166 -8.18 -7.65 -6.97
CA GLY A 166 -9.57 -7.21 -7.06
C GLY A 166 -10.02 -6.39 -5.85
N TYR A 167 -9.63 -6.82 -4.65
CA TYR A 167 -9.93 -6.09 -3.41
C TYR A 167 -9.17 -4.77 -3.32
N HIS A 168 -7.90 -4.73 -3.76
CA HIS A 168 -7.15 -3.48 -3.83
C HIS A 168 -7.79 -2.47 -4.80
N PHE A 169 -8.32 -2.93 -5.94
CA PHE A 169 -9.06 -2.08 -6.87
C PHE A 169 -10.36 -1.55 -6.25
N LEU A 170 -11.10 -2.41 -5.54
CA LEU A 170 -12.31 -1.99 -4.83
C LEU A 170 -12.05 -0.88 -3.82
N MET A 171 -10.88 -0.89 -3.15
CA MET A 171 -10.52 0.16 -2.18
C MET A 171 -10.28 1.54 -2.81
N LEU A 172 -10.16 1.65 -4.13
CA LEU A 172 -10.10 2.96 -4.79
C LEU A 172 -11.42 3.73 -4.72
N PHE A 173 -12.57 3.02 -4.68
CA PHE A 173 -13.88 3.69 -4.67
C PHE A 173 -14.13 4.52 -3.41
N PRO A 174 -13.94 4.01 -2.18
CA PRO A 174 -14.10 4.84 -0.99
C PRO A 174 -13.09 6.00 -0.94
N LEU A 175 -11.90 5.85 -1.53
CA LEU A 175 -10.91 6.93 -1.61
C LEU A 175 -11.37 8.08 -2.52
N LEU A 176 -12.23 7.83 -3.50
CA LEU A 176 -12.83 8.89 -4.34
C LEU A 176 -13.55 9.96 -3.51
N LEU A 177 -14.20 9.55 -2.41
CA LEU A 177 -14.91 10.48 -1.52
C LEU A 177 -13.96 11.47 -0.84
N LEU A 178 -12.69 11.11 -0.70
CA LEU A 178 -11.67 11.91 -0.02
C LEU A 178 -10.93 12.87 -0.98
N ILE A 179 -11.09 12.75 -2.29
CA ILE A 179 -10.38 13.59 -3.26
C ILE A 179 -10.72 15.07 -3.07
N LYS A 180 -12.02 15.41 -3.00
CA LYS A 180 -12.45 16.81 -2.83
C LYS A 180 -11.94 17.43 -1.52
N PRO A 181 -12.06 16.78 -0.32
CA PRO A 181 -11.45 17.25 0.90
C PRO A 181 -9.94 17.48 0.78
N ILE A 182 -9.21 16.53 0.18
CA ILE A 182 -7.75 16.63 0.00
C ILE A 182 -7.38 17.82 -0.89
N GLU A 183 -8.09 18.05 -1.99
CA GLU A 183 -7.86 19.24 -2.83
C GLU A 183 -8.10 20.55 -2.09
N ARG A 184 -9.13 20.62 -1.23
CA ARG A 184 -9.38 21.81 -0.41
C ARG A 184 -8.23 22.07 0.56
N LEU A 185 -7.72 21.01 1.24
CA LEU A 185 -6.57 21.11 2.14
C LEU A 185 -5.29 21.59 1.43
N LYS A 186 -5.09 21.21 0.16
CA LYS A 186 -3.93 21.67 -0.61
C LYS A 186 -4.01 23.14 -1.01
N ARG A 187 -5.20 23.64 -1.26
CA ARG A 187 -5.41 25.06 -1.65
C ARG A 187 -5.31 26.02 -0.46
N SER A 188 -5.43 25.50 0.76
CA SER A 188 -5.32 26.29 1.99
C SER A 188 -3.88 26.42 2.51
N LYS A 189 -2.93 25.72 1.88
CA LYS A 189 -1.47 25.81 2.15
C LYS A 189 -0.77 26.68 1.12
#